data_64862fa3e37803b15bd7ce94842be403
#
_entry.id   64862fa3e37803b15bd7ce94842be403
#
_cell.length_a   1.000
_cell.length_b   1.000
_cell.length_c   1.000
_cell.angle_alpha   90.00
_cell.angle_beta   90.00
_cell.angle_gamma   90.00
#
_symmetry.space_group_name_H-M   'P 1'
#
loop_
_entity.id
_entity.type
_entity.pdbx_description
1 polymer ?
#
loop_
_entity_poly.entity_id
_entity_poly.type
_entity_poly.pdbx_seq_one_letter_code
_entity_poly.pdbx_strand_id
1 'polypeptide(L)'
;MEETMTRRHGIPVTTPARTIADLKAAVPAWEWRRAVRQAEFKKLDLGSSVQTDGTRSDLERDFLHLCRRSGFPAPEVNIKVGGWTVDFLWREERVAVETDFYEYHRGRVAFQDDHARDLALRGHGFDVRRYSEEQLNDEPTAVATDLRDALGLAS
;
A
#
# COMPACT_ATOMS: atom_id res chain seq x y z
N MET A 1 15.32 29.94 0.77
CA MET A 1 14.05 30.11 0.02
C MET A 1 14.01 28.94 -0.97
N GLU A 2 13.16 27.94 -0.74
CA GLU A 2 13.06 26.81 -1.66
C GLU A 2 12.48 27.31 -2.99
N GLU A 3 13.15 27.01 -4.09
CA GLU A 3 12.65 27.34 -5.42
C GLU A 3 11.33 26.60 -5.64
N THR A 4 10.25 27.33 -5.83
CA THR A 4 8.90 26.73 -6.04
C THR A 4 8.62 26.40 -7.50
N MET A 5 9.46 26.86 -8.42
CA MET A 5 9.32 26.71 -9.87
C MET A 5 10.62 26.25 -10.50
N THR A 6 10.50 25.41 -11.51
CA THR A 6 11.60 24.95 -12.36
C THR A 6 11.19 24.97 -13.83
N ARG A 7 12.09 24.64 -14.75
CA ARG A 7 11.76 24.51 -16.19
C ARG A 7 11.97 23.09 -16.69
N ARG A 8 11.00 22.57 -17.40
CA ARG A 8 11.12 21.29 -18.11
C ARG A 8 10.80 21.52 -19.59
N HIS A 9 11.76 21.19 -20.45
CA HIS A 9 11.66 21.47 -21.90
C HIS A 9 11.30 22.94 -22.22
N GLY A 10 11.83 23.89 -21.45
CA GLY A 10 11.55 25.32 -21.62
C GLY A 10 10.24 25.81 -20.99
N ILE A 11 9.38 24.91 -20.51
CA ILE A 11 8.09 25.21 -19.90
C ILE A 11 8.27 25.41 -18.39
N PRO A 12 7.80 26.52 -17.80
CA PRO A 12 7.81 26.68 -16.36
C PRO A 12 6.84 25.68 -15.71
N VAL A 13 7.33 24.95 -14.70
CA VAL A 13 6.54 23.97 -13.94
C VAL A 13 6.87 24.12 -12.46
N THR A 14 5.99 23.70 -11.58
CA THR A 14 6.28 23.61 -10.15
C THR A 14 7.35 22.56 -9.88
N THR A 15 8.16 22.77 -8.85
CA THR A 15 9.07 21.73 -8.37
C THR A 15 8.29 20.52 -7.85
N PRO A 16 8.88 19.30 -7.80
CA PRO A 16 8.21 18.14 -7.22
C PRO A 16 7.74 18.38 -5.79
N ALA A 17 8.57 18.98 -4.96
CA ALA A 17 8.23 19.33 -3.58
C ALA A 17 7.00 20.25 -3.50
N ARG A 18 6.97 21.30 -4.33
CA ARG A 18 5.84 22.21 -4.40
C ARG A 18 4.57 21.52 -4.90
N THR A 19 4.69 20.70 -5.94
CA THR A 19 3.55 19.93 -6.48
C THR A 19 2.92 19.02 -5.42
N ILE A 20 3.74 18.28 -4.67
CA ILE A 20 3.28 17.41 -3.59
C ILE A 20 2.63 18.21 -2.45
N ALA A 21 3.17 19.38 -2.11
CA ALA A 21 2.58 20.25 -1.10
C ALA A 21 1.19 20.77 -1.53
N ASP A 22 1.05 21.20 -2.77
CA ASP A 22 -0.24 21.66 -3.31
C ASP A 22 -1.28 20.55 -3.40
N LEU A 23 -0.87 19.34 -3.82
CA LEU A 23 -1.74 18.18 -3.88
C LEU A 23 -2.33 17.78 -2.52
N LYS A 24 -1.58 17.98 -1.43
CA LYS A 24 -2.03 17.62 -0.07
C LYS A 24 -3.37 18.23 0.32
N ALA A 25 -3.65 19.44 -0.18
CA ALA A 25 -4.90 20.16 0.09
C ALA A 25 -5.97 19.95 -0.99
N ALA A 26 -5.57 19.45 -2.16
CA ALA A 26 -6.42 19.41 -3.36
C ALA A 26 -7.04 18.02 -3.63
N VAL A 27 -6.42 16.95 -3.11
CA VAL A 27 -6.86 15.58 -3.39
C VAL A 27 -7.07 14.78 -2.10
N PRO A 28 -7.80 13.65 -2.13
CA PRO A 28 -7.92 12.74 -1.00
C PRO A 28 -6.54 12.27 -0.48
N ALA A 29 -6.45 11.96 0.79
CA ALA A 29 -5.20 11.59 1.44
C ALA A 29 -4.48 10.40 0.77
N TRP A 30 -5.23 9.40 0.30
CA TRP A 30 -4.68 8.25 -0.39
C TRP A 30 -4.05 8.62 -1.74
N GLU A 31 -4.67 9.52 -2.48
CA GLU A 31 -4.18 10.01 -3.77
C GLU A 31 -2.91 10.84 -3.60
N TRP A 32 -2.87 11.68 -2.57
CA TRP A 32 -1.67 12.39 -2.17
C TRP A 32 -0.53 11.42 -1.81
N ARG A 33 -0.80 10.41 -0.97
CA ARG A 33 0.19 9.37 -0.61
C ARG A 33 0.72 8.65 -1.85
N ARG A 34 -0.17 8.33 -2.80
CA ARG A 34 0.21 7.73 -4.10
C ARG A 34 1.16 8.64 -4.88
N ALA A 35 0.87 9.94 -4.97
CA ALA A 35 1.72 10.91 -5.65
C ALA A 35 3.11 11.02 -5.00
N VAL A 36 3.17 11.06 -3.67
CA VAL A 36 4.44 11.05 -2.90
C VAL A 36 5.27 9.83 -3.28
N ARG A 37 4.72 8.65 -3.19
CA ARG A 37 5.45 7.41 -3.50
C ARG A 37 5.92 7.35 -4.95
N GLN A 38 5.10 7.82 -5.89
CA GLN A 38 5.50 7.90 -7.30
C GLN A 38 6.69 8.83 -7.49
N ALA A 39 6.71 9.95 -6.80
CA ALA A 39 7.82 10.90 -6.84
C ALA A 39 9.10 10.28 -6.25
N GLU A 40 9.01 9.54 -5.14
CA GLU A 40 10.13 8.81 -4.54
C GLU A 40 10.66 7.72 -5.46
N PHE A 41 9.79 6.91 -6.04
CA PHE A 41 10.18 5.89 -7.02
C PHE A 41 10.97 6.51 -8.19
N LYS A 42 10.54 7.67 -8.65
CA LYS A 42 11.24 8.44 -9.69
C LYS A 42 12.47 9.19 -9.18
N LYS A 43 12.80 9.05 -7.89
CA LYS A 43 13.92 9.73 -7.22
C LYS A 43 13.88 11.25 -7.40
N LEU A 44 12.66 11.82 -7.36
CA LEU A 44 12.48 13.26 -7.41
C LEU A 44 12.80 13.87 -6.05
N ASP A 45 13.39 15.06 -6.05
CA ASP A 45 13.66 15.79 -4.81
C ASP A 45 12.35 16.37 -4.26
N LEU A 46 11.93 15.85 -3.11
CA LEU A 46 10.71 16.27 -2.40
C LEU A 46 11.01 17.24 -1.25
N GLY A 47 12.29 17.60 -1.05
CA GLY A 47 12.69 18.41 0.10
C GLY A 47 12.50 17.68 1.44
N SER A 48 12.88 18.35 2.52
CA SER A 48 12.82 17.77 3.88
C SER A 48 11.41 17.78 4.50
N SER A 49 10.43 18.38 3.84
CA SER A 49 9.07 18.57 4.38
C SER A 49 8.12 17.39 4.15
N VAL A 50 8.50 16.43 3.32
CA VAL A 50 7.68 15.23 3.04
C VAL A 50 8.24 14.05 3.86
N GLN A 51 7.57 13.73 4.96
CA GLN A 51 7.87 12.52 5.72
C GLN A 51 7.20 11.32 5.04
N THR A 52 8.00 10.40 4.53
CA THR A 52 7.58 9.28 3.69
C THR A 52 7.38 7.98 4.46
N ASP A 53 8.01 7.83 5.63
CA ASP A 53 7.92 6.63 6.47
C ASP A 53 6.51 6.38 7.05
N GLY A 54 5.65 7.40 7.08
CA GLY A 54 4.27 7.31 7.58
C GLY A 54 3.29 6.63 6.63
N THR A 55 3.59 6.58 5.32
CA THR A 55 2.61 6.13 4.31
C THR A 55 2.27 4.64 4.43
N ARG A 56 3.27 3.79 4.70
CA ARG A 56 3.05 2.35 4.89
C ARG A 56 2.28 2.08 6.18
N SER A 57 2.68 2.73 7.28
CA SER A 57 2.00 2.63 8.57
C SER A 57 0.56 3.14 8.52
N ASP A 58 0.27 4.14 7.69
CA ASP A 58 -1.08 4.65 7.49
C ASP A 58 -1.98 3.63 6.79
N LEU A 59 -1.48 2.96 5.74
CA LEU A 59 -2.24 1.93 5.04
C LEU A 59 -2.49 0.71 5.93
N GLU A 60 -1.48 0.25 6.66
CA GLU A 60 -1.62 -0.83 7.63
C GLU A 60 -2.68 -0.49 8.70
N ARG A 61 -2.68 0.75 9.19
CA ARG A 61 -3.69 1.23 10.15
C ARG A 61 -5.09 1.29 9.55
N ASP A 62 -5.23 1.77 8.31
CA ASP A 62 -6.50 1.85 7.59
C ASP A 62 -7.07 0.43 7.35
N PHE A 63 -6.22 -0.52 6.99
CA PHE A 63 -6.61 -1.92 6.85
C PHE A 63 -7.06 -2.55 8.20
N LEU A 64 -6.31 -2.33 9.27
CA LEU A 64 -6.71 -2.79 10.60
C LEU A 64 -8.01 -2.14 11.08
N HIS A 65 -8.25 -0.89 10.70
CA HIS A 65 -9.52 -0.22 10.99
C HIS A 65 -10.68 -0.87 10.22
N LEU A 66 -10.47 -1.22 8.93
CA LEU A 66 -11.43 -1.98 8.14
C LEU A 66 -11.77 -3.33 8.79
N CYS A 67 -10.74 -4.08 9.22
CA CYS A 67 -10.92 -5.36 9.90
C CYS A 67 -11.78 -5.23 11.17
N ARG A 68 -11.46 -4.25 12.02
CA ARG A 68 -12.22 -4.01 13.26
C ARG A 68 -13.67 -3.65 12.99
N ARG A 69 -13.90 -2.74 12.04
CA ARG A 69 -15.25 -2.31 11.63
C ARG A 69 -16.09 -3.46 11.08
N SER A 70 -15.44 -4.39 10.37
CA SER A 70 -16.09 -5.56 9.76
C SER A 70 -16.28 -6.72 10.75
N GLY A 71 -15.81 -6.60 12.00
CA GLY A 71 -15.92 -7.63 13.02
C GLY A 71 -15.00 -8.83 12.78
N PHE A 72 -13.89 -8.67 12.05
CA PHE A 72 -12.95 -9.74 11.80
C PHE A 72 -12.06 -10.01 13.03
N PRO A 73 -11.60 -11.27 13.23
CA PRO A 73 -10.56 -11.55 14.22
C PRO A 73 -9.32 -10.70 13.98
N ALA A 74 -8.61 -10.32 15.04
CA ALA A 74 -7.40 -9.55 14.92
C ALA A 74 -6.30 -10.37 14.22
N PRO A 75 -5.66 -9.87 13.15
CA PRO A 75 -4.52 -10.56 12.54
C PRO A 75 -3.24 -10.40 13.37
N GLU A 76 -2.30 -11.30 13.16
CA GLU A 76 -0.91 -11.07 13.48
C GLU A 76 -0.32 -10.08 12.44
N VAL A 77 0.52 -9.14 12.87
CA VAL A 77 1.05 -8.06 12.01
C VAL A 77 2.55 -8.21 11.82
N ASN A 78 3.03 -8.00 10.59
CA ASN A 78 4.45 -8.07 10.22
C ASN A 78 5.14 -9.38 10.63
N ILE A 79 4.55 -10.50 10.29
CA ILE A 79 4.99 -11.85 10.69
C ILE A 79 5.85 -12.49 9.61
N LYS A 80 6.91 -13.16 10.03
CA LYS A 80 7.74 -13.97 9.13
C LYS A 80 7.15 -15.35 8.90
N VAL A 81 6.96 -15.69 7.62
CA VAL A 81 6.53 -17.01 7.15
C VAL A 81 7.46 -17.45 6.01
N GLY A 82 8.14 -18.59 6.16
CA GLY A 82 9.02 -19.12 5.10
C GLY A 82 10.13 -18.15 4.65
N GLY A 83 10.64 -17.31 5.56
CA GLY A 83 11.66 -16.29 5.24
C GLY A 83 11.11 -14.97 4.70
N TRP A 84 9.81 -14.88 4.43
CA TRP A 84 9.14 -13.68 3.95
C TRP A 84 8.37 -12.98 5.07
N THR A 85 8.35 -11.66 5.08
CA THR A 85 7.51 -10.88 5.99
C THR A 85 6.14 -10.66 5.35
N VAL A 86 5.07 -11.04 6.05
CA VAL A 86 3.67 -10.86 5.66
C VAL A 86 3.09 -9.72 6.48
N ASP A 87 2.35 -8.81 5.84
CA ASP A 87 1.80 -7.64 6.53
C ASP A 87 0.76 -8.08 7.58
N PHE A 88 -0.16 -8.98 7.22
CA PHE A 88 -1.21 -9.49 8.10
C PHE A 88 -1.42 -10.98 7.92
N LEU A 89 -1.53 -11.71 9.03
CA LEU A 89 -1.67 -13.16 9.02
C LEU A 89 -2.78 -13.62 9.98
N TRP A 90 -3.71 -14.40 9.45
CA TRP A 90 -4.63 -15.23 10.22
C TRP A 90 -4.15 -16.68 10.13
N ARG A 91 -3.45 -17.09 11.16
CA ARG A 91 -2.75 -18.39 11.17
C ARG A 91 -3.71 -19.58 11.19
N GLU A 92 -4.78 -19.47 11.97
CA GLU A 92 -5.79 -20.52 12.12
C GLU A 92 -6.60 -20.68 10.82
N GLU A 93 -7.02 -19.59 10.22
CA GLU A 93 -7.78 -19.53 8.97
C GLU A 93 -6.90 -19.76 7.73
N ARG A 94 -5.57 -19.74 7.92
CA ARG A 94 -4.60 -19.93 6.83
C ARG A 94 -4.69 -18.83 5.77
N VAL A 95 -4.95 -17.61 6.16
CA VAL A 95 -5.04 -16.44 5.28
C VAL A 95 -3.89 -15.49 5.55
N ALA A 96 -3.21 -15.09 4.49
CA ALA A 96 -2.16 -14.08 4.50
C ALA A 96 -2.62 -12.89 3.64
N VAL A 97 -2.53 -11.69 4.18
CA VAL A 97 -2.89 -10.46 3.45
C VAL A 97 -1.69 -9.55 3.35
N GLU A 98 -1.51 -9.01 2.17
CA GLU A 98 -0.55 -7.96 1.86
C GLU A 98 -1.28 -6.73 1.37
N THR A 99 -0.88 -5.59 1.89
CA THR A 99 -1.39 -4.31 1.46
C THR A 99 -0.39 -3.68 0.52
N ASP A 100 -0.76 -3.58 -0.74
CA ASP A 100 0.13 -3.12 -1.80
C ASP A 100 -0.14 -1.67 -2.15
N PHE A 101 0.93 -0.88 -2.11
CA PHE A 101 0.86 0.53 -2.50
C PHE A 101 0.91 0.74 -4.02
N TYR A 102 1.25 -0.30 -4.81
CA TYR A 102 1.68 -0.02 -6.17
C TYR A 102 1.55 -1.19 -7.14
N GLU A 103 0.49 -1.19 -7.95
CA GLU A 103 0.30 -2.17 -9.03
C GLU A 103 0.99 -1.78 -10.35
N TYR A 104 1.35 -0.53 -10.56
CA TYR A 104 1.65 -0.01 -11.92
C TYR A 104 3.13 0.14 -12.32
N HIS A 105 4.11 0.02 -11.42
CA HIS A 105 5.51 0.28 -11.79
C HIS A 105 6.55 -0.64 -11.14
N ARG A 106 6.19 -1.86 -10.81
CA ARG A 106 7.20 -2.83 -10.39
C ARG A 106 8.00 -3.28 -11.60
N GLY A 107 9.31 -3.00 -11.59
CA GLY A 107 10.22 -3.51 -12.59
C GLY A 107 10.21 -5.06 -12.59
N ARG A 108 10.70 -5.66 -13.68
CA ARG A 108 10.69 -7.11 -13.92
C ARG A 108 11.25 -7.95 -12.76
N VAL A 109 12.20 -7.40 -11.99
CA VAL A 109 12.83 -8.07 -10.83
C VAL A 109 11.85 -8.12 -9.65
N ALA A 110 11.17 -7.02 -9.34
CA ALA A 110 10.18 -6.98 -8.26
C ALA A 110 8.98 -7.90 -8.54
N PHE A 111 8.57 -8.03 -9.79
CA PHE A 111 7.52 -8.95 -10.20
C PHE A 111 7.91 -10.43 -10.00
N GLN A 112 9.17 -10.79 -10.25
CA GLN A 112 9.67 -12.15 -10.02
C GLN A 112 9.77 -12.48 -8.53
N ASP A 113 10.22 -11.54 -7.71
CA ASP A 113 10.30 -11.70 -6.25
C ASP A 113 8.90 -11.85 -5.63
N ASP A 114 7.92 -11.10 -6.12
CA ASP A 114 6.53 -11.22 -5.68
C ASP A 114 5.93 -12.59 -6.02
N HIS A 115 6.19 -13.09 -7.22
CA HIS A 115 5.73 -14.43 -7.61
C HIS A 115 6.39 -15.55 -6.79
N ALA A 116 7.69 -15.45 -6.51
CA ALA A 116 8.40 -16.40 -5.67
C ALA A 116 7.85 -16.40 -4.24
N ARG A 117 7.54 -15.21 -3.71
CA ARG A 117 6.94 -15.01 -2.40
C ARG A 117 5.54 -15.64 -2.31
N ASP A 118 4.67 -15.35 -3.29
CA ASP A 118 3.33 -15.93 -3.34
C ASP A 118 3.37 -17.45 -3.41
N LEU A 119 4.25 -18.01 -4.24
CA LEU A 119 4.43 -19.43 -4.37
C LEU A 119 4.89 -20.07 -3.06
N ALA A 120 5.83 -19.43 -2.37
CA ALA A 120 6.32 -19.88 -1.07
C ALA A 120 5.20 -19.87 -0.01
N LEU A 121 4.44 -18.78 0.10
CA LEU A 121 3.34 -18.67 1.06
C LEU A 121 2.23 -19.70 0.77
N ARG A 122 1.87 -19.90 -0.50
CA ARG A 122 0.93 -20.95 -0.92
C ARG A 122 1.48 -22.34 -0.63
N GLY A 123 2.78 -22.55 -0.80
CA GLY A 123 3.46 -23.81 -0.44
C GLY A 123 3.39 -24.10 1.07
N HIS A 124 3.32 -23.08 1.91
CA HIS A 124 3.03 -23.19 3.35
C HIS A 124 1.54 -23.34 3.67
N GLY A 125 0.68 -23.41 2.66
CA GLY A 125 -0.75 -23.65 2.79
C GLY A 125 -1.57 -22.40 3.14
N PHE A 126 -1.08 -21.21 2.84
CA PHE A 126 -1.81 -19.95 3.03
C PHE A 126 -2.55 -19.53 1.76
N ASP A 127 -3.77 -19.05 1.92
CA ASP A 127 -4.48 -18.27 0.92
C ASP A 127 -3.96 -16.84 0.96
N VAL A 128 -3.30 -16.41 -0.11
CA VAL A 128 -2.66 -15.08 -0.17
C VAL A 128 -3.57 -14.10 -0.87
N ARG A 129 -3.95 -13.05 -0.15
CA ARG A 129 -4.75 -11.93 -0.67
C ARG A 129 -3.90 -10.69 -0.74
N ARG A 130 -4.11 -9.87 -1.77
CA ARG A 130 -3.48 -8.56 -1.93
C ARG A 130 -4.54 -7.52 -2.17
N TYR A 131 -4.45 -6.43 -1.43
CA TYR A 131 -5.33 -5.30 -1.60
C TYR A 131 -4.51 -4.03 -1.81
N SER A 132 -4.83 -3.31 -2.88
CA SER A 132 -4.21 -2.02 -3.16
C SER A 132 -4.81 -0.93 -2.25
N GLU A 133 -4.05 0.15 -2.07
CA GLU A 133 -4.57 1.33 -1.36
C GLU A 133 -5.84 1.88 -2.00
N GLU A 134 -5.91 1.86 -3.34
CA GLU A 134 -7.10 2.28 -4.09
C GLU A 134 -8.30 1.42 -3.74
N GLN A 135 -8.16 0.08 -3.73
CA GLN A 135 -9.24 -0.83 -3.33
C GLN A 135 -9.70 -0.60 -1.89
N LEU A 136 -8.77 -0.37 -0.97
CA LEU A 136 -9.11 -0.12 0.43
C LEU A 136 -9.88 1.18 0.64
N ASN A 137 -9.63 2.20 -0.19
CA ASN A 137 -10.30 3.49 -0.09
C ASN A 137 -11.58 3.59 -0.91
N ASP A 138 -11.58 3.06 -2.13
CA ASP A 138 -12.70 3.22 -3.06
C ASP A 138 -13.70 2.05 -2.98
N GLU A 139 -13.22 0.84 -2.64
CA GLU A 139 -14.01 -0.39 -2.62
C GLU A 139 -13.93 -1.14 -1.28
N PRO A 140 -14.00 -0.47 -0.11
CA PRO A 140 -13.79 -1.13 1.19
C PRO A 140 -14.78 -2.26 1.46
N THR A 141 -16.00 -2.16 0.95
CA THR A 141 -17.02 -3.21 1.09
C THR A 141 -16.64 -4.45 0.28
N ALA A 142 -16.12 -4.29 -0.93
CA ALA A 142 -15.68 -5.42 -1.75
C ALA A 142 -14.48 -6.13 -1.09
N VAL A 143 -13.51 -5.38 -0.58
CA VAL A 143 -12.38 -5.93 0.18
C VAL A 143 -12.87 -6.68 1.43
N ALA A 144 -13.79 -6.11 2.19
CA ALA A 144 -14.34 -6.77 3.38
C ALA A 144 -15.11 -8.05 3.01
N THR A 145 -15.82 -8.08 1.90
CA THR A 145 -16.52 -9.29 1.42
C THR A 145 -15.54 -10.38 1.04
N ASP A 146 -14.54 -10.06 0.21
CA ASP A 146 -13.51 -11.01 -0.21
C ASP A 146 -12.72 -11.58 0.98
N LEU A 147 -12.36 -10.73 1.94
CA LEU A 147 -11.65 -11.16 3.14
C LEU A 147 -12.55 -12.01 4.07
N ARG A 148 -13.84 -11.70 4.19
CA ARG A 148 -14.81 -12.49 4.94
C ARG A 148 -14.90 -13.92 4.39
N ASP A 149 -15.00 -14.04 3.07
CA ASP A 149 -15.05 -15.33 2.38
C ASP A 149 -13.74 -16.10 2.59
N ALA A 150 -12.58 -15.44 2.47
CA ALA A 150 -11.29 -16.06 2.70
C ALA A 150 -11.13 -16.57 4.15
N LEU A 151 -11.62 -15.83 5.14
CA LEU A 151 -11.61 -16.22 6.55
C LEU A 151 -12.69 -17.25 6.92
N GLY A 152 -13.56 -17.63 5.98
CA GLY A 152 -14.64 -18.60 6.22
C GLY A 152 -15.69 -18.11 7.22
N LEU A 153 -15.89 -16.80 7.35
CA LEU A 153 -16.85 -16.21 8.25
C LEU A 153 -18.23 -16.13 7.59
N ALA A 154 -19.26 -16.51 8.33
CA ALA A 154 -20.64 -16.41 7.85
C ALA A 154 -21.03 -14.95 7.55
N SER A 155 -21.88 -14.78 6.51
CA SER A 155 -22.44 -13.48 6.11
C SER A 155 -23.46 -12.97 7.13
#